data_7463992ef02a47fc61889c233930d5b0
#
_entry.id   7463992ef02a47fc61889c233930d5b0
#
_cell.length_a   1.000
_cell.length_b   1.000
_cell.length_c   1.000
_cell.angle_alpha   90.00
_cell.angle_beta   90.00
_cell.angle_gamma   90.00
#
_symmetry.space_group_name_H-M   'P 1'
#
loop_
_entity.id
_entity.type
_entity.pdbx_description
1 polymer ?
#
loop_
_entity_poly.entity_id
_entity_poly.type
_entity_poly.pdbx_seq_one_letter_code
_entity_poly.pdbx_strand_id
1 'polypeptide(L)'
;SCSDDDKEPLSPLTVVIEGAEAQEVVQGTTLNLKAVVEGSSEVKYAWTLNGKEVSTTPAYEFTATDLGKSEIQLKVSNAEQGEAAAKLDLDVYGKYKYGTFILNEGASLRGDKGGSLIFISPEGELVEMAFQKENNGAWLGSVPQDVFIANNKMYIVSQNGGNEGGFLTIVNAETLKLETAFGDELKSQVSWPTHVAVLGDDNIYLRDNGGIKLFHPSTGEATLIEGTKGARKNTMAVVGGKVFASQNKNLLVIESGKDKVSATVE
;
A
#
# COMPACT_ATOMS: atom_id res chain seq x y z
N SER A 1 -30.51 46.66 -50.81
CA SER A 1 -30.96 45.50 -50.07
C SER A 1 -29.75 44.84 -49.43
N CYS A 2 -29.57 45.09 -48.15
CA CYS A 2 -28.58 44.40 -47.35
C CYS A 2 -29.21 43.05 -46.95
N SER A 3 -28.70 41.97 -47.48
CA SER A 3 -28.94 40.66 -46.92
C SER A 3 -28.02 40.49 -45.73
N ASP A 4 -28.53 40.76 -44.57
CA ASP A 4 -27.92 40.28 -43.33
C ASP A 4 -27.97 38.74 -43.39
N ASP A 5 -26.84 38.13 -43.70
CA ASP A 5 -26.61 36.73 -43.47
C ASP A 5 -26.59 36.52 -41.93
N ASP A 6 -27.78 36.39 -41.36
CA ASP A 6 -27.97 35.88 -40.00
C ASP A 6 -27.50 34.41 -39.94
N LYS A 7 -26.18 34.19 -39.86
CA LYS A 7 -25.62 32.88 -39.52
C LYS A 7 -25.95 32.62 -38.08
N GLU A 8 -26.78 31.59 -37.86
CA GLU A 8 -27.01 31.07 -36.52
C GLU A 8 -25.65 30.76 -35.85
N PRO A 9 -25.46 31.15 -34.59
CA PRO A 9 -24.23 30.82 -33.87
C PRO A 9 -24.10 29.29 -33.84
N LEU A 10 -22.87 28.80 -34.07
CA LEU A 10 -22.55 27.38 -33.94
C LEU A 10 -22.83 26.90 -32.49
N SER A 11 -23.31 25.68 -32.37
CA SER A 11 -23.43 25.04 -31.06
C SER A 11 -22.08 24.99 -30.37
N PRO A 12 -22.02 25.17 -29.04
CA PRO A 12 -20.75 25.08 -28.33
C PRO A 12 -20.18 23.67 -28.46
N LEU A 13 -18.86 23.62 -28.55
CA LEU A 13 -18.13 22.38 -28.53
C LEU A 13 -18.13 21.82 -27.09
N THR A 14 -18.51 20.54 -26.94
CA THR A 14 -18.46 19.83 -25.65
C THR A 14 -17.77 18.49 -25.83
N VAL A 15 -17.16 18.02 -24.76
CA VAL A 15 -16.49 16.72 -24.75
C VAL A 15 -16.64 16.03 -23.40
N VAL A 16 -16.84 14.72 -23.43
CA VAL A 16 -16.74 13.83 -22.25
C VAL A 16 -15.84 12.65 -22.57
N ILE A 17 -15.26 12.08 -21.55
CA ILE A 17 -14.43 10.86 -21.64
C ILE A 17 -15.29 9.68 -21.21
N GLU A 18 -15.43 8.70 -22.09
CA GLU A 18 -16.04 7.39 -21.79
C GLU A 18 -14.99 6.30 -21.67
N GLY A 19 -15.32 5.24 -20.93
CA GLY A 19 -14.48 4.05 -20.80
C GLY A 19 -13.91 3.82 -19.40
N ALA A 20 -14.22 4.69 -18.45
CA ALA A 20 -13.86 4.49 -17.05
C ALA A 20 -15.13 4.56 -16.19
N GLU A 21 -15.46 3.47 -15.51
CA GLU A 21 -16.66 3.37 -14.66
C GLU A 21 -16.34 3.65 -13.19
N ALA A 22 -15.09 3.51 -12.78
CA ALA A 22 -14.64 3.70 -11.41
C ALA A 22 -13.48 4.70 -11.33
N GLN A 23 -13.33 5.35 -10.18
CA GLN A 23 -12.23 6.28 -9.91
C GLN A 23 -10.97 5.56 -9.43
N GLU A 24 -11.08 4.31 -8.98
CA GLU A 24 -9.96 3.47 -8.60
C GLU A 24 -9.81 2.31 -9.58
N VAL A 25 -8.58 2.01 -9.97
CA VAL A 25 -8.26 0.85 -10.80
C VAL A 25 -7.02 0.14 -10.25
N VAL A 26 -7.03 -1.19 -10.35
CA VAL A 26 -5.87 -1.98 -9.92
C VAL A 26 -4.72 -1.82 -10.92
N GLN A 27 -3.50 -1.77 -10.41
CA GLN A 27 -2.28 -1.74 -11.23
C GLN A 27 -2.31 -2.86 -12.28
N GLY A 28 -1.96 -2.53 -13.51
CA GLY A 28 -2.01 -3.44 -14.64
C GLY A 28 -3.30 -3.39 -15.45
N THR A 29 -4.33 -2.66 -14.99
CA THR A 29 -5.58 -2.49 -15.72
C THR A 29 -5.36 -1.65 -16.98
N THR A 30 -5.94 -2.08 -18.07
CA THR A 30 -6.00 -1.31 -19.32
C THR A 30 -7.41 -0.80 -19.54
N LEU A 31 -7.55 0.49 -19.76
CA LEU A 31 -8.83 1.15 -20.08
C LEU A 31 -8.76 1.73 -21.49
N ASN A 32 -9.80 1.43 -22.30
CA ASN A 32 -9.97 2.02 -23.62
C ASN A 32 -10.85 3.27 -23.48
N LEU A 33 -10.20 4.43 -23.38
CA LEU A 33 -10.87 5.70 -23.20
C LEU A 33 -11.25 6.28 -24.57
N LYS A 34 -12.45 6.84 -24.66
CA LYS A 34 -12.99 7.43 -25.89
C LYS A 34 -13.48 8.84 -25.63
N ALA A 35 -13.24 9.70 -26.60
CA ALA A 35 -13.82 11.02 -26.65
C ALA A 35 -15.24 10.96 -27.19
N VAL A 36 -16.18 11.56 -26.47
CA VAL A 36 -17.54 11.80 -26.98
C VAL A 36 -17.70 13.30 -27.15
N VAL A 37 -17.76 13.76 -28.40
CA VAL A 37 -17.74 15.17 -28.75
C VAL A 37 -19.10 15.54 -29.31
N GLU A 38 -19.66 16.65 -28.86
CA GLU A 38 -20.83 17.26 -29.41
C GLU A 38 -20.50 18.67 -29.96
N GLY A 39 -21.23 19.11 -30.97
CA GLY A 39 -21.06 20.42 -31.59
C GLY A 39 -20.26 20.41 -32.89
N SER A 40 -19.44 19.41 -33.14
CA SER A 40 -18.72 19.19 -34.40
C SER A 40 -18.26 17.74 -34.53
N SER A 41 -18.15 17.25 -35.76
CA SER A 41 -17.50 15.98 -36.08
C SER A 41 -16.03 16.16 -36.51
N GLU A 42 -15.61 17.39 -36.69
CA GLU A 42 -14.24 17.72 -37.14
C GLU A 42 -13.49 18.50 -36.04
N VAL A 43 -12.75 17.79 -35.25
CA VAL A 43 -11.95 18.35 -34.16
C VAL A 43 -10.56 17.71 -34.12
N LYS A 44 -9.62 18.43 -33.56
CA LYS A 44 -8.32 17.88 -33.14
C LYS A 44 -8.42 17.37 -31.72
N TYR A 45 -7.73 16.27 -31.43
CA TYR A 45 -7.70 15.63 -30.12
C TYR A 45 -6.31 15.78 -29.52
N ALA A 46 -6.24 16.06 -28.24
CA ALA A 46 -5.00 16.03 -27.47
C ALA A 46 -5.29 15.40 -26.09
N TRP A 47 -4.82 14.19 -25.91
CA TRP A 47 -4.86 13.49 -24.64
C TRP A 47 -3.54 13.68 -23.92
N THR A 48 -3.60 14.03 -22.63
CA THR A 48 -2.40 14.10 -21.76
C THR A 48 -2.59 13.19 -20.55
N LEU A 49 -1.48 12.60 -20.13
CA LEU A 49 -1.36 11.84 -18.88
C LEU A 49 -0.31 12.55 -18.02
N ASN A 50 -0.76 13.06 -16.87
CA ASN A 50 0.09 13.84 -15.96
C ASN A 50 0.84 14.97 -16.68
N GLY A 51 0.14 15.66 -17.59
CA GLY A 51 0.66 16.78 -18.36
C GLY A 51 1.43 16.44 -19.63
N LYS A 52 1.70 15.16 -19.90
CA LYS A 52 2.43 14.72 -21.09
C LYS A 52 1.47 14.19 -22.15
N GLU A 53 1.64 14.63 -23.40
CA GLU A 53 0.81 14.15 -24.51
C GLU A 53 1.03 12.66 -24.78
N VAL A 54 -0.10 11.92 -24.86
CA VAL A 54 -0.10 10.46 -25.05
C VAL A 54 -0.90 9.99 -26.25
N SER A 55 -1.83 10.79 -26.77
CA SER A 55 -2.61 10.46 -27.97
C SER A 55 -3.15 11.72 -28.62
N THR A 56 -3.31 11.67 -29.94
CA THR A 56 -3.95 12.70 -30.77
C THR A 56 -5.13 12.15 -31.57
N THR A 57 -5.60 10.96 -31.21
CA THR A 57 -6.73 10.27 -31.86
C THR A 57 -7.99 10.39 -31.01
N PRO A 58 -9.17 10.00 -31.54
CA PRO A 58 -10.40 10.00 -30.72
C PRO A 58 -10.39 9.08 -29.50
N ALA A 59 -9.37 8.23 -29.36
CA ALA A 59 -9.26 7.25 -28.29
C ALA A 59 -7.87 7.26 -27.67
N TYR A 60 -7.81 6.82 -26.42
CA TYR A 60 -6.56 6.60 -25.70
C TYR A 60 -6.65 5.31 -24.89
N GLU A 61 -5.71 4.39 -25.14
CA GLU A 61 -5.54 3.19 -24.34
C GLU A 61 -4.64 3.50 -23.14
N PHE A 62 -5.27 3.64 -21.97
CA PHE A 62 -4.56 3.88 -20.71
C PHE A 62 -4.22 2.55 -20.05
N THR A 63 -2.95 2.36 -19.68
CA THR A 63 -2.50 1.24 -18.84
C THR A 63 -2.05 1.77 -17.49
N ALA A 64 -2.65 1.25 -16.42
CA ALA A 64 -2.38 1.64 -15.04
C ALA A 64 -1.06 1.05 -14.58
N THR A 65 0.06 1.69 -14.88
CA THR A 65 1.42 1.20 -14.59
C THR A 65 1.91 1.65 -13.22
N ASP A 66 1.76 2.93 -12.91
CA ASP A 66 2.27 3.54 -11.69
C ASP A 66 1.20 3.65 -10.61
N LEU A 67 1.54 3.31 -9.38
CA LEU A 67 0.66 3.51 -8.23
C LEU A 67 0.41 4.98 -7.98
N GLY A 68 -0.77 5.29 -7.46
CA GLY A 68 -1.17 6.63 -7.10
C GLY A 68 -2.03 7.29 -8.17
N LYS A 69 -2.03 8.62 -8.15
CA LYS A 69 -2.93 9.41 -8.99
C LYS A 69 -2.44 9.50 -10.42
N SER A 70 -3.34 9.19 -11.37
CA SER A 70 -3.16 9.44 -12.80
C SER A 70 -4.15 10.52 -13.26
N GLU A 71 -3.64 11.65 -13.71
CA GLU A 71 -4.45 12.75 -14.24
C GLU A 71 -4.51 12.66 -15.77
N ILE A 72 -5.69 12.32 -16.29
CA ILE A 72 -5.93 12.24 -17.72
C ILE A 72 -6.75 13.45 -18.13
N GLN A 73 -6.27 14.18 -19.11
CA GLN A 73 -7.01 15.29 -19.71
C GLN A 73 -7.18 15.05 -21.21
N LEU A 74 -8.33 15.44 -21.69
CA LEU A 74 -8.62 15.48 -23.12
C LEU A 74 -9.02 16.89 -23.51
N LYS A 75 -8.34 17.43 -24.51
CA LYS A 75 -8.69 18.69 -25.14
C LYS A 75 -9.10 18.41 -26.58
N VAL A 76 -10.24 18.95 -26.98
CA VAL A 76 -10.69 18.92 -28.36
C VAL A 76 -10.79 20.36 -28.86
N SER A 77 -10.48 20.59 -30.12
CA SER A 77 -10.46 21.93 -30.68
C SER A 77 -10.70 21.94 -32.19
N ASN A 78 -11.25 23.04 -32.65
CA ASN A 78 -11.24 23.43 -34.05
C ASN A 78 -11.17 24.96 -34.19
N ALA A 79 -10.95 25.43 -35.40
CA ALA A 79 -10.79 26.87 -35.65
C ALA A 79 -12.06 27.68 -35.45
N GLU A 80 -13.23 27.08 -35.65
CA GLU A 80 -14.52 27.80 -35.63
C GLU A 80 -15.13 27.91 -34.25
N GLN A 81 -14.98 26.87 -33.40
CA GLN A 81 -15.66 26.77 -32.11
C GLN A 81 -14.70 26.85 -30.91
N GLY A 82 -13.38 26.91 -31.17
CA GLY A 82 -12.37 26.98 -30.10
C GLY A 82 -12.10 25.62 -29.47
N GLU A 83 -12.10 25.56 -28.17
CA GLU A 83 -11.67 24.39 -27.38
C GLU A 83 -12.74 23.95 -26.40
N ALA A 84 -12.75 22.66 -26.12
CA ALA A 84 -13.43 22.05 -24.97
C ALA A 84 -12.50 21.04 -24.33
N ALA A 85 -12.67 20.83 -23.05
CA ALA A 85 -11.81 19.90 -22.29
C ALA A 85 -12.62 19.03 -21.34
N ALA A 86 -12.10 17.84 -21.08
CA ALA A 86 -12.59 16.93 -20.06
C ALA A 86 -11.42 16.38 -19.28
N LYS A 87 -11.66 16.04 -18.03
CA LYS A 87 -10.65 15.53 -17.11
C LYS A 87 -11.14 14.24 -16.45
N LEU A 88 -10.22 13.32 -16.27
CA LEU A 88 -10.45 12.06 -15.56
C LEU A 88 -9.28 11.83 -14.62
N ASP A 89 -9.56 11.80 -13.31
CA ASP A 89 -8.60 11.45 -12.29
C ASP A 89 -8.83 10.02 -11.86
N LEU A 90 -7.80 9.19 -11.97
CA LEU A 90 -7.83 7.79 -11.57
C LEU A 90 -6.81 7.54 -10.46
N ASP A 91 -7.23 6.82 -9.42
CA ASP A 91 -6.34 6.31 -8.40
C ASP A 91 -5.97 4.87 -8.73
N VAL A 92 -4.68 4.62 -8.95
CA VAL A 92 -4.14 3.29 -9.24
C VAL A 92 -3.65 2.67 -7.93
N TYR A 93 -4.20 1.52 -7.57
CA TYR A 93 -3.80 0.79 -6.38
C TYR A 93 -3.17 -0.55 -6.72
N GLY A 94 -2.33 -1.06 -5.79
CA GLY A 94 -1.66 -2.34 -5.96
C GLY A 94 -2.59 -3.53 -5.72
N LYS A 95 -2.24 -4.67 -6.31
CA LYS A 95 -3.01 -5.93 -6.28
C LYS A 95 -3.44 -6.35 -4.88
N TYR A 96 -2.64 -6.05 -3.86
CA TYR A 96 -2.84 -6.53 -2.49
C TYR A 96 -3.46 -5.50 -1.55
N LYS A 97 -3.94 -4.36 -2.07
CA LYS A 97 -4.55 -3.32 -1.24
C LYS A 97 -5.82 -3.79 -0.55
N TYR A 98 -6.69 -4.48 -1.27
CA TYR A 98 -7.96 -4.98 -0.76
C TYR A 98 -7.97 -6.50 -0.74
N GLY A 99 -8.40 -7.09 0.37
CA GLY A 99 -8.49 -8.52 0.55
C GLY A 99 -8.10 -8.95 1.95
N THR A 100 -7.80 -10.23 2.08
CA THR A 100 -7.47 -10.86 3.37
C THR A 100 -6.13 -11.56 3.26
N PHE A 101 -5.30 -11.41 4.28
CA PHE A 101 -4.03 -12.14 4.41
C PHE A 101 -4.12 -13.22 5.47
N ILE A 102 -3.53 -14.37 5.17
CA ILE A 102 -3.30 -15.45 6.13
C ILE A 102 -1.79 -15.66 6.23
N LEU A 103 -1.26 -15.51 7.42
CA LEU A 103 0.15 -15.75 7.71
C LEU A 103 0.35 -17.19 8.16
N ASN A 104 1.23 -17.91 7.46
CA ASN A 104 1.58 -19.29 7.78
C ASN A 104 2.97 -19.37 8.40
N GLU A 105 3.09 -20.06 9.51
CA GLU A 105 4.37 -20.27 10.18
C GLU A 105 5.37 -21.10 9.39
N GLY A 106 4.90 -21.96 8.50
CA GLY A 106 5.71 -22.96 7.84
C GLY A 106 5.87 -24.24 8.66
N ALA A 107 6.56 -25.22 8.09
CA ALA A 107 6.61 -26.56 8.67
C ALA A 107 7.81 -26.80 9.61
N SER A 108 8.85 -25.99 9.58
CA SER A 108 10.10 -26.30 10.27
C SER A 108 10.96 -25.06 10.53
N LEU A 109 11.64 -25.11 11.67
CA LEU A 109 12.71 -24.15 12.01
C LEU A 109 14.02 -24.45 11.26
N ARG A 110 14.13 -25.61 10.63
CA ARG A 110 15.35 -26.05 9.94
C ARG A 110 15.06 -26.44 8.50
N GLY A 111 15.79 -25.85 7.57
CA GLY A 111 15.79 -26.24 6.15
C GLY A 111 14.54 -25.86 5.37
N ASP A 112 13.53 -25.34 5.99
CA ASP A 112 12.38 -24.77 5.33
C ASP A 112 12.64 -23.29 5.06
N LYS A 113 12.26 -22.79 3.91
CA LYS A 113 12.44 -21.38 3.56
C LYS A 113 11.40 -20.47 4.22
N GLY A 114 11.08 -20.79 5.46
CA GLY A 114 10.25 -19.94 6.29
C GLY A 114 8.76 -20.07 6.03
N GLY A 115 8.04 -19.12 6.56
CA GLY A 115 6.62 -19.02 6.39
C GLY A 115 6.21 -18.34 5.11
N SER A 116 4.91 -18.18 4.95
CA SER A 116 4.33 -17.57 3.76
C SER A 116 3.10 -16.76 4.08
N LEU A 117 2.73 -15.90 3.13
CA LEU A 117 1.46 -15.19 3.11
C LEU A 117 0.56 -15.83 2.05
N ILE A 118 -0.68 -16.11 2.43
CA ILE A 118 -1.76 -16.37 1.50
C ILE A 118 -2.57 -15.07 1.39
N PHE A 119 -2.86 -14.67 0.18
CA PHE A 119 -3.76 -13.55 -0.10
C PHE A 119 -5.05 -14.07 -0.72
N ILE A 120 -6.17 -13.56 -0.22
CA ILE A 120 -7.50 -13.85 -0.77
C ILE A 120 -8.09 -12.52 -1.23
N SER A 121 -8.32 -12.39 -2.54
CA SER A 121 -8.92 -11.17 -3.10
C SER A 121 -10.37 -11.01 -2.66
N PRO A 122 -10.96 -9.81 -2.79
CA PRO A 122 -12.40 -9.62 -2.51
C PRO A 122 -13.30 -10.52 -3.36
N GLU A 123 -12.84 -10.93 -4.55
CA GLU A 123 -13.55 -11.83 -5.45
C GLU A 123 -13.34 -13.33 -5.12
N GLY A 124 -12.51 -13.61 -4.11
CA GLY A 124 -12.21 -14.97 -3.65
C GLY A 124 -11.04 -15.64 -4.40
N GLU A 125 -10.27 -14.89 -5.18
CA GLU A 125 -9.06 -15.42 -5.82
C GLU A 125 -7.98 -15.66 -4.75
N LEU A 126 -7.38 -16.87 -4.77
CA LEU A 126 -6.36 -17.29 -3.83
C LEU A 126 -4.97 -17.14 -4.44
N VAL A 127 -4.08 -16.44 -3.74
CA VAL A 127 -2.66 -16.33 -4.09
C VAL A 127 -1.83 -16.92 -2.95
N GLU A 128 -1.26 -18.10 -3.16
CA GLU A 128 -0.34 -18.73 -2.23
C GLU A 128 1.07 -18.21 -2.40
N MET A 129 1.88 -18.21 -1.35
CA MET A 129 3.27 -17.73 -1.40
C MET A 129 3.36 -16.31 -1.95
N ALA A 130 2.45 -15.44 -1.53
CA ALA A 130 2.31 -14.11 -2.12
C ALA A 130 3.57 -13.25 -1.98
N PHE A 131 4.24 -13.29 -0.82
CA PHE A 131 5.50 -12.59 -0.61
C PHE A 131 6.59 -13.10 -1.56
N GLN A 132 6.77 -14.41 -1.63
CA GLN A 132 7.78 -15.03 -2.49
C GLN A 132 7.53 -14.73 -3.97
N LYS A 133 6.28 -14.77 -4.41
CA LYS A 133 5.92 -14.43 -5.80
C LYS A 133 6.32 -13.02 -6.18
N GLU A 134 6.17 -12.07 -5.28
CA GLU A 134 6.46 -10.67 -5.56
C GLU A 134 7.93 -10.31 -5.32
N ASN A 135 8.74 -11.21 -4.77
CA ASN A 135 10.13 -10.94 -4.38
C ASN A 135 11.11 -12.03 -4.86
N ASN A 136 10.85 -12.60 -6.05
CA ASN A 136 11.76 -13.56 -6.72
C ASN A 136 12.12 -14.78 -5.86
N GLY A 137 11.17 -15.28 -5.08
CA GLY A 137 11.39 -16.42 -4.20
C GLY A 137 12.16 -16.12 -2.92
N ALA A 138 12.29 -14.85 -2.55
CA ALA A 138 12.97 -14.45 -1.31
C ALA A 138 12.32 -15.08 -0.08
N TRP A 139 13.15 -15.32 0.93
CA TRP A 139 12.73 -15.91 2.20
C TRP A 139 12.07 -14.87 3.09
N LEU A 140 10.93 -15.22 3.72
CA LEU A 140 10.22 -14.33 4.64
C LEU A 140 10.76 -14.38 6.09
N GLY A 141 11.66 -15.28 6.40
CA GLY A 141 12.06 -15.64 7.76
C GLY A 141 11.34 -16.88 8.22
N SER A 142 11.82 -17.50 9.31
CA SER A 142 11.24 -18.72 9.85
C SER A 142 10.22 -18.41 10.95
N VAL A 143 9.13 -19.13 10.95
CA VAL A 143 8.06 -19.04 11.95
C VAL A 143 7.55 -17.59 12.10
N PRO A 144 7.05 -16.99 11.02
CA PRO A 144 6.40 -15.69 11.12
C PRO A 144 5.15 -15.78 12.00
N GLN A 145 4.92 -14.76 12.79
CA GLN A 145 3.96 -14.79 13.88
C GLN A 145 2.87 -13.73 13.78
N ASP A 146 3.18 -12.58 13.20
CA ASP A 146 2.26 -11.45 13.21
C ASP A 146 2.50 -10.52 12.04
N VAL A 147 1.44 -9.83 11.65
CA VAL A 147 1.42 -8.81 10.59
C VAL A 147 0.77 -7.55 11.11
N PHE A 148 1.38 -6.41 10.85
CA PHE A 148 0.81 -5.11 11.16
C PHE A 148 0.89 -4.22 9.92
N ILE A 149 -0.22 -3.58 9.56
CA ILE A 149 -0.28 -2.68 8.40
C ILE A 149 -0.46 -1.25 8.89
N ALA A 150 0.45 -0.37 8.49
CA ALA A 150 0.43 1.05 8.80
C ALA A 150 1.14 1.85 7.72
N ASN A 151 0.61 3.01 7.36
CA ASN A 151 1.25 3.95 6.44
C ASN A 151 1.68 3.30 5.10
N ASN A 152 0.79 2.50 4.54
CA ASN A 152 1.01 1.77 3.29
C ASN A 152 2.18 0.78 3.34
N LYS A 153 2.56 0.34 4.52
CA LYS A 153 3.57 -0.70 4.75
C LYS A 153 2.98 -1.86 5.53
N MET A 154 3.50 -3.04 5.24
CA MET A 154 3.19 -4.25 6.00
C MET A 154 4.44 -4.68 6.75
N TYR A 155 4.31 -4.84 8.05
CA TYR A 155 5.37 -5.25 8.97
C TYR A 155 5.10 -6.68 9.38
N ILE A 156 6.05 -7.57 9.11
CA ILE A 156 5.92 -9.00 9.40
C ILE A 156 7.02 -9.39 10.37
N VAL A 157 6.65 -9.91 11.52
CA VAL A 157 7.60 -10.40 12.52
C VAL A 157 7.71 -11.91 12.44
N SER A 158 8.95 -12.42 12.44
CA SER A 158 9.26 -13.85 12.47
C SER A 158 10.09 -14.18 13.70
N GLN A 159 9.85 -15.36 14.30
CA GLN A 159 10.61 -15.79 15.50
C GLN A 159 12.09 -15.99 15.21
N ASN A 160 12.41 -16.40 13.98
CA ASN A 160 13.78 -16.61 13.55
C ASN A 160 13.97 -16.02 12.15
N GLY A 161 14.97 -15.15 12.01
CA GLY A 161 15.26 -14.45 10.76
C GLY A 161 16.74 -14.19 10.56
N GLY A 162 17.60 -15.06 11.10
CA GLY A 162 19.01 -14.75 11.21
C GLY A 162 19.80 -14.76 9.91
N ASN A 163 19.60 -15.70 9.00
CA ASN A 163 20.48 -15.86 7.85
C ASN A 163 19.89 -15.35 6.54
N GLU A 164 18.64 -15.64 6.30
CA GLU A 164 17.89 -15.18 5.13
C GLU A 164 16.50 -14.76 5.60
N GLY A 165 15.93 -13.77 4.96
CA GLY A 165 14.72 -13.14 5.43
C GLY A 165 14.99 -12.17 6.56
N GLY A 166 14.15 -12.12 7.59
CA GLY A 166 14.32 -11.18 8.69
C GLY A 166 13.51 -11.55 9.91
N PHE A 167 13.94 -11.10 11.08
CA PHE A 167 13.08 -11.03 12.27
C PHE A 167 11.96 -10.03 12.07
N LEU A 168 12.22 -8.97 11.32
CA LEU A 168 11.24 -7.98 10.89
C LEU A 168 11.42 -7.75 9.40
N THR A 169 10.35 -8.00 8.65
CA THR A 169 10.30 -7.78 7.20
C THR A 169 9.28 -6.70 6.90
N ILE A 170 9.68 -5.68 6.16
CA ILE A 170 8.82 -4.54 5.80
C ILE A 170 8.63 -4.53 4.30
N VAL A 171 7.38 -4.59 3.86
CA VAL A 171 6.99 -4.58 2.46
C VAL A 171 6.01 -3.45 2.19
N ASN A 172 5.88 -3.06 0.92
CA ASN A 172 4.78 -2.21 0.50
C ASN A 172 3.46 -2.96 0.67
N ALA A 173 2.49 -2.37 1.33
CA ALA A 173 1.23 -3.04 1.66
C ALA A 173 0.36 -3.32 0.43
N GLU A 174 0.56 -2.58 -0.66
CA GLU A 174 -0.24 -2.76 -1.88
C GLU A 174 0.41 -3.69 -2.89
N THR A 175 1.73 -3.79 -2.93
CA THR A 175 2.46 -4.59 -3.92
C THR A 175 3.15 -5.81 -3.33
N LEU A 176 3.35 -5.86 -2.01
CA LEU A 176 4.18 -6.81 -1.27
C LEU A 176 5.66 -6.77 -1.66
N LYS A 177 6.10 -5.77 -2.40
CA LYS A 177 7.52 -5.60 -2.71
C LYS A 177 8.31 -5.30 -1.44
N LEU A 178 9.39 -6.03 -1.26
CA LEU A 178 10.29 -5.87 -0.12
C LEU A 178 10.90 -4.47 -0.12
N GLU A 179 10.75 -3.76 0.99
CA GLU A 179 11.43 -2.49 1.23
C GLU A 179 12.70 -2.70 2.04
N THR A 180 12.60 -3.44 3.15
CA THR A 180 13.75 -3.78 3.98
C THR A 180 13.44 -4.99 4.86
N ALA A 181 14.49 -5.71 5.24
CA ALA A 181 14.42 -6.80 6.20
C ALA A 181 15.53 -6.66 7.22
N PHE A 182 15.22 -6.84 8.48
CA PHE A 182 16.16 -6.77 9.59
C PHE A 182 16.39 -8.19 10.13
N GLY A 183 17.53 -8.76 9.79
CA GLY A 183 17.97 -10.08 10.24
C GLY A 183 19.08 -9.97 11.26
N ASP A 184 20.33 -9.98 10.81
CA ASP A 184 21.50 -9.94 11.69
C ASP A 184 21.54 -8.72 12.60
N GLU A 185 21.02 -7.58 12.16
CA GLU A 185 20.96 -6.35 12.95
C GLU A 185 20.14 -6.53 14.23
N LEU A 186 19.13 -7.39 14.19
CA LEU A 186 18.25 -7.64 15.35
C LEU A 186 18.63 -8.91 16.14
N LYS A 187 19.47 -9.77 15.60
CA LYS A 187 19.77 -11.10 16.17
C LYS A 187 20.19 -11.07 17.63
N SER A 188 21.01 -10.10 18.03
CA SER A 188 21.47 -9.93 19.41
C SER A 188 20.54 -9.08 20.28
N GLN A 189 19.51 -8.48 19.68
CA GLN A 189 18.66 -7.49 20.34
C GLN A 189 17.26 -8.01 20.65
N VAL A 190 16.82 -9.07 19.98
CA VAL A 190 15.50 -9.67 20.16
C VAL A 190 15.63 -11.14 20.52
N SER A 191 14.65 -11.66 21.27
CA SER A 191 14.59 -13.06 21.68
C SER A 191 13.22 -13.63 21.31
N TRP A 192 13.17 -14.39 20.21
CA TRP A 192 11.93 -15.02 19.73
C TRP A 192 10.76 -14.03 19.60
N PRO A 193 10.89 -13.01 18.77
CA PRO A 193 9.83 -12.01 18.61
C PRO A 193 8.56 -12.63 18.02
N THR A 194 7.40 -12.21 18.51
CA THR A 194 6.12 -12.81 18.14
C THR A 194 5.07 -11.83 17.68
N HIS A 195 5.12 -10.60 18.12
CA HIS A 195 4.08 -9.61 17.78
C HIS A 195 4.73 -8.26 17.50
N VAL A 196 4.07 -7.49 16.64
CA VAL A 196 4.53 -6.19 16.18
C VAL A 196 3.40 -5.18 16.22
N ALA A 197 3.71 -3.96 16.64
CA ALA A 197 2.84 -2.80 16.52
C ALA A 197 3.67 -1.61 16.06
N VAL A 198 3.06 -0.71 15.30
CA VAL A 198 3.77 0.40 14.68
C VAL A 198 3.04 1.70 14.97
N LEU A 199 3.74 2.69 15.50
CA LEU A 199 3.23 4.05 15.69
C LEU A 199 3.79 5.03 14.67
N GLY A 200 4.82 4.64 13.92
CA GLY A 200 5.45 5.41 12.87
C GLY A 200 6.61 4.62 12.27
N ASP A 201 7.16 5.10 11.16
CA ASP A 201 8.24 4.40 10.44
C ASP A 201 9.48 4.14 11.30
N ASP A 202 9.70 4.97 12.30
CA ASP A 202 10.85 4.84 13.22
C ASP A 202 10.44 4.43 14.64
N ASN A 203 9.18 4.10 14.88
CA ASN A 203 8.67 3.63 16.18
C ASN A 203 7.96 2.29 15.99
N ILE A 204 8.74 1.22 16.06
CA ILE A 204 8.28 -0.16 15.87
C ILE A 204 8.42 -0.90 17.20
N TYR A 205 7.32 -1.49 17.65
CA TYR A 205 7.24 -2.20 18.94
C TYR A 205 7.21 -3.69 18.67
N LEU A 206 8.20 -4.41 19.19
CA LEU A 206 8.36 -5.84 19.03
C LEU A 206 8.17 -6.53 20.38
N ARG A 207 7.14 -7.35 20.52
CA ARG A 207 6.98 -8.21 21.68
C ARG A 207 7.84 -9.45 21.49
N ASP A 208 8.73 -9.71 22.43
CA ASP A 208 9.56 -10.91 22.46
C ASP A 208 9.57 -11.57 23.85
N ASN A 209 10.44 -12.55 24.07
CA ASN A 209 10.51 -13.23 25.37
C ASN A 209 11.06 -12.35 26.51
N GLY A 210 11.67 -11.23 26.19
CA GLY A 210 12.16 -10.26 27.18
C GLY A 210 11.15 -9.20 27.59
N GLY A 211 10.10 -9.02 26.79
CA GLY A 211 9.12 -7.96 26.98
C GLY A 211 8.75 -7.30 25.67
N ILE A 212 8.63 -5.98 25.68
CA ILE A 212 8.38 -5.20 24.45
C ILE A 212 9.58 -4.30 24.21
N LYS A 213 10.12 -4.38 23.00
CA LYS A 213 11.25 -3.56 22.58
C LYS A 213 10.81 -2.51 21.58
N LEU A 214 11.28 -1.29 21.79
CA LEU A 214 11.11 -0.20 20.85
C LEU A 214 12.29 -0.23 19.88
N PHE A 215 12.00 -0.49 18.63
CA PHE A 215 12.97 -0.54 17.55
C PHE A 215 12.91 0.70 16.69
N HIS A 216 14.08 1.31 16.48
CA HIS A 216 14.28 2.45 15.59
C HIS A 216 15.06 2.00 14.35
N PRO A 217 14.41 1.79 13.19
CA PRO A 217 15.14 1.45 11.97
C PRO A 217 16.24 2.46 11.61
N SER A 218 16.06 3.73 11.93
CA SER A 218 17.04 4.78 11.64
C SER A 218 18.39 4.57 12.34
N THR A 219 18.40 3.97 13.52
CA THR A 219 19.62 3.70 14.28
C THR A 219 19.98 2.22 14.32
N GLY A 220 19.03 1.33 13.99
CA GLY A 220 19.18 -0.12 14.11
C GLY A 220 19.12 -0.64 15.55
N GLU A 221 18.72 0.19 16.50
CA GLU A 221 18.68 -0.18 17.92
C GLU A 221 17.27 -0.56 18.39
N ALA A 222 17.18 -1.67 19.13
CA ALA A 222 15.98 -2.13 19.81
C ALA A 222 16.23 -2.08 21.32
N THR A 223 15.42 -1.30 22.03
CA THR A 223 15.58 -1.07 23.49
C THR A 223 14.37 -1.61 24.22
N LEU A 224 14.61 -2.37 25.31
CA LEU A 224 13.55 -2.86 26.16
C LEU A 224 12.82 -1.69 26.82
N ILE A 225 11.50 -1.66 26.67
CA ILE A 225 10.65 -0.69 27.36
C ILE A 225 10.47 -1.12 28.79
N GLU A 226 10.85 -0.24 29.74
CA GLU A 226 10.74 -0.50 31.18
C GLU A 226 9.30 -0.77 31.57
N GLY A 227 9.06 -1.84 32.32
CA GLY A 227 7.75 -2.24 32.79
C GLY A 227 7.04 -3.26 31.89
N THR A 228 7.66 -3.69 30.79
CA THR A 228 7.04 -4.63 29.84
C THR A 228 7.48 -6.09 30.02
N LYS A 229 8.38 -6.37 30.93
CA LYS A 229 8.81 -7.75 31.21
C LYS A 229 7.59 -8.62 31.52
N GLY A 230 7.50 -9.78 30.86
CA GLY A 230 6.34 -10.66 31.00
C GLY A 230 5.12 -10.26 30.18
N ALA A 231 5.25 -9.31 29.26
CA ALA A 231 4.19 -9.02 28.31
C ALA A 231 3.75 -10.29 27.59
N ARG A 232 2.44 -10.50 27.48
CA ARG A 232 1.87 -11.72 26.93
C ARG A 232 2.14 -11.83 25.44
N LYS A 233 2.20 -13.07 24.97
CA LYS A 233 2.30 -13.43 23.56
C LYS A 233 0.94 -13.26 22.89
N ASN A 234 0.48 -12.01 22.82
CA ASN A 234 -0.81 -11.62 22.27
C ASN A 234 -0.63 -10.40 21.36
N THR A 235 -1.60 -10.21 20.48
CA THR A 235 -1.69 -9.02 19.62
C THR A 235 -1.68 -7.76 20.47
N MET A 236 -0.88 -6.79 20.06
CA MET A 236 -0.87 -5.44 20.62
C MET A 236 -1.79 -4.54 19.79
N ALA A 237 -2.55 -3.69 20.46
CA ALA A 237 -3.43 -2.73 19.79
C ALA A 237 -2.81 -1.35 19.74
N VAL A 238 -3.14 -0.60 18.70
CA VAL A 238 -2.74 0.81 18.53
C VAL A 238 -3.99 1.68 18.44
N VAL A 239 -4.10 2.63 19.35
CA VAL A 239 -5.20 3.60 19.39
C VAL A 239 -4.66 4.94 19.89
N GLY A 240 -4.99 6.02 19.19
CA GLY A 240 -4.66 7.38 19.65
C GLY A 240 -3.17 7.63 19.86
N GLY A 241 -2.31 7.06 19.03
CA GLY A 241 -0.85 7.23 19.16
C GLY A 241 -0.23 6.45 20.32
N LYS A 242 -0.92 5.44 20.83
CA LYS A 242 -0.45 4.61 21.95
C LYS A 242 -0.52 3.13 21.59
N VAL A 243 0.38 2.35 22.17
CA VAL A 243 0.35 0.89 22.12
C VAL A 243 -0.25 0.34 23.41
N PHE A 244 -1.16 -0.59 23.26
CA PHE A 244 -1.81 -1.31 24.36
C PHE A 244 -1.40 -2.78 24.31
N ALA A 245 -0.85 -3.28 25.42
CA ALA A 245 -0.35 -4.65 25.52
C ALA A 245 -0.80 -5.30 26.81
N SER A 246 -1.04 -6.59 26.79
CA SER A 246 -1.44 -7.34 27.99
C SER A 246 -0.22 -7.88 28.76
N GLN A 247 -0.32 -7.84 30.09
CA GLN A 247 0.68 -8.38 31.01
C GLN A 247 -0.06 -8.93 32.23
N ASN A 248 -0.05 -10.25 32.46
CA ASN A 248 -0.86 -10.88 33.51
C ASN A 248 -2.34 -10.47 33.38
N LYS A 249 -2.88 -9.81 34.38
CA LYS A 249 -4.25 -9.28 34.40
C LYS A 249 -4.32 -7.80 33.98
N ASN A 250 -3.18 -7.22 33.65
CA ASN A 250 -3.05 -5.79 33.40
C ASN A 250 -3.04 -5.48 31.90
N LEU A 251 -3.47 -4.27 31.59
CA LEU A 251 -3.27 -3.65 30.30
C LEU A 251 -2.21 -2.56 30.44
N LEU A 252 -1.12 -2.72 29.70
CA LEU A 252 -0.05 -1.73 29.63
C LEU A 252 -0.35 -0.71 28.56
N VAL A 253 -0.09 0.55 28.85
CA VAL A 253 -0.21 1.67 27.91
C VAL A 253 1.17 2.25 27.67
N ILE A 254 1.59 2.30 26.41
CA ILE A 254 2.90 2.81 25.99
C ILE A 254 2.67 3.97 25.02
N GLU A 255 3.18 5.14 25.37
CA GLU A 255 3.14 6.31 24.51
C GLU A 255 4.27 6.28 23.47
N SER A 256 4.02 6.90 22.31
CA SER A 256 4.96 6.91 21.20
C SER A 256 6.36 7.41 21.62
N GLY A 257 7.38 6.62 21.29
CA GLY A 257 8.78 6.97 21.50
C GLY A 257 9.26 6.92 22.94
N LYS A 258 8.41 6.51 23.87
CA LYS A 258 8.80 6.42 25.30
C LYS A 258 9.45 5.08 25.60
N ASP A 259 10.42 5.09 26.51
CA ASP A 259 11.22 3.94 26.93
C ASP A 259 10.67 3.24 28.19
N LYS A 260 9.49 3.65 28.63
CA LYS A 260 8.85 3.10 29.83
C LYS A 260 7.34 3.11 29.67
N VAL A 261 6.66 2.17 30.32
CA VAL A 261 5.19 2.10 30.37
C VAL A 261 4.64 3.40 30.98
N SER A 262 3.66 4.00 30.28
CA SER A 262 3.06 5.28 30.69
C SER A 262 1.97 5.11 31.73
N ALA A 263 1.22 4.01 31.63
CA ALA A 263 0.13 3.67 32.53
C ALA A 263 -0.13 2.17 32.55
N THR A 264 -0.67 1.68 33.65
CA THR A 264 -1.09 0.28 33.80
C THR A 264 -2.53 0.28 34.28
N VAL A 265 -3.39 -0.44 33.56
CA VAL A 265 -4.81 -0.58 33.92
C VAL A 265 -5.04 -2.01 34.39
N GLU A 266 -5.57 -2.14 35.58
CA GLU A 266 -5.90 -3.45 36.16
C GLU A 266 -7.28 -3.96 35.71
#